data_43fb0cdb31e103cc4551bac332d7baf6
#
_entry.id   43fb0cdb31e103cc4551bac332d7baf6
#
_cell.length_a   1.000
_cell.length_b   1.000
_cell.length_c   1.000
_cell.angle_alpha   90.00
_cell.angle_beta   90.00
_cell.angle_gamma   90.00
#
_symmetry.space_group_name_H-M   'P 1'
#
loop_
_entity.id
_entity.type
_entity.pdbx_description
1 polymer ?
#
loop_
_entity_poly.entity_id
_entity_poly.type
_entity_poly.pdbx_seq_one_letter_code
_entity_poly.pdbx_strand_id
1 'polypeptide(L)'
;MSLLAVGSVALDSLETPFGIRDEVLGGSGTYFSTCASFFGPVRLVAVVGEDFPEEHVEFLRSRGIDLAGLTRAAGRTFRWKGRYEFDLNQAHTIDTQLNVFADFRPDLPEAYRDSTHVFLGNIDPDLQRRVLDQVRSPRF
;
A
#
# COMPACT_ATOMS: atom_id res chain seq x y z
N MET A 1 13.80 4.75 -15.86
CA MET A 1 13.63 4.57 -14.40
C MET A 1 12.39 3.73 -14.18
N SER A 2 12.48 2.65 -13.43
CA SER A 2 11.34 1.84 -13.02
C SER A 2 11.25 1.85 -11.48
N LEU A 3 10.10 2.21 -10.96
CA LEU A 3 9.87 2.36 -9.52
C LEU A 3 8.93 1.26 -9.03
N LEU A 4 9.44 0.44 -8.12
CA LEU A 4 8.68 -0.57 -7.40
C LEU A 4 8.29 -0.02 -6.04
N ALA A 5 7.01 -0.08 -5.70
CA ALA A 5 6.49 0.23 -4.39
C ALA A 5 5.93 -1.04 -3.75
N VAL A 6 6.41 -1.38 -2.57
CA VAL A 6 5.87 -2.48 -1.76
C VAL A 6 5.43 -1.93 -0.41
N GLY A 7 4.17 -2.10 -0.08
CA GLY A 7 3.61 -1.55 1.15
C GLY A 7 2.16 -1.93 1.37
N SER A 8 1.57 -1.39 2.41
CA SER A 8 0.17 -1.62 2.73
C SER A 8 -0.77 -0.91 1.77
N VAL A 9 -1.88 -1.56 1.46
CA VAL A 9 -3.10 -0.98 0.92
C VAL A 9 -4.20 -1.27 1.92
N ALA A 10 -4.87 -0.24 2.39
CA ALA A 10 -5.77 -0.33 3.53
C ALA A 10 -7.08 0.42 3.29
N LEU A 11 -8.06 0.13 4.12
CA LEU A 11 -9.26 0.95 4.30
C LEU A 11 -9.15 1.64 5.66
N ASP A 12 -8.91 2.95 5.66
CA ASP A 12 -8.69 3.73 6.86
C ASP A 12 -9.97 4.44 7.32
N SER A 13 -10.23 4.43 8.62
CA SER A 13 -11.28 5.23 9.24
C SER A 13 -10.65 6.32 10.08
N LEU A 14 -11.02 7.57 9.81
CA LEU A 14 -10.39 8.75 10.35
C LEU A 14 -11.40 9.56 11.16
N GLU A 15 -11.06 9.84 12.42
CA GLU A 15 -11.76 10.79 13.28
C GLU A 15 -10.91 12.06 13.40
N THR A 16 -11.49 13.20 13.10
CA THR A 16 -10.86 14.50 13.23
C THR A 16 -11.82 15.50 13.88
N PRO A 17 -11.35 16.63 14.42
CA PRO A 17 -12.24 17.70 14.89
C PRO A 17 -13.16 18.27 13.82
N PHE A 18 -12.88 18.00 12.54
CA PHE A 18 -13.64 18.50 11.40
C PHE A 18 -14.62 17.47 10.81
N GLY A 19 -14.62 16.25 11.33
CA GLY A 19 -15.54 15.20 10.91
C GLY A 19 -14.91 13.82 10.90
N ILE A 20 -15.74 12.85 10.53
CA ILE A 20 -15.39 11.43 10.47
C ILE A 20 -15.47 10.98 9.03
N ARG A 21 -14.55 10.12 8.63
CA ARG A 21 -14.59 9.38 7.35
C ARG A 21 -14.26 7.92 7.64
N ASP A 22 -15.08 7.04 7.11
CA ASP A 22 -14.92 5.60 7.27
C ASP A 22 -14.50 4.95 5.95
N GLU A 23 -13.64 3.93 6.07
CA GLU A 23 -13.20 3.06 4.97
C GLU A 23 -12.69 3.80 3.72
N VAL A 24 -11.94 4.89 3.92
CA VAL A 24 -11.27 5.58 2.82
C VAL A 24 -10.00 4.85 2.39
N LEU A 25 -9.64 4.97 1.13
CA LEU A 25 -8.43 4.37 0.60
C LEU A 25 -7.18 4.90 1.33
N GLY A 26 -6.40 4.01 1.92
CA GLY A 26 -5.22 4.31 2.70
C GLY A 26 -4.09 3.30 2.53
N GLY A 27 -3.11 3.39 3.41
CA GLY A 27 -1.92 2.55 3.41
C GLY A 27 -0.71 3.19 2.72
N SER A 28 0.50 2.83 3.19
CA SER A 28 1.76 3.40 2.70
C SER A 28 2.01 3.14 1.21
N GLY A 29 1.65 1.95 0.74
CA GLY A 29 1.74 1.60 -0.68
C GLY A 29 0.84 2.48 -1.54
N THR A 30 -0.37 2.77 -1.09
CA THR A 30 -1.32 3.64 -1.77
C THR A 30 -0.80 5.07 -1.87
N TYR A 31 -0.44 5.68 -0.73
CA TYR A 31 -0.02 7.09 -0.70
C TYR A 31 1.26 7.30 -1.50
N PHE A 32 2.25 6.43 -1.30
CA PHE A 32 3.49 6.54 -2.04
C PHE A 32 3.28 6.38 -3.55
N SER A 33 2.57 5.32 -3.97
CA SER A 33 2.35 5.04 -5.39
C SER A 33 1.55 6.16 -6.07
N THR A 34 0.53 6.70 -5.39
CA THR A 34 -0.26 7.82 -5.90
C THR A 34 0.61 9.06 -6.08
N CYS A 35 1.42 9.42 -5.09
CA CYS A 35 2.32 10.56 -5.19
C CYS A 35 3.38 10.36 -6.29
N ALA A 36 4.03 9.19 -6.30
CA ALA A 36 5.08 8.88 -7.26
C ALA A 36 4.58 8.82 -8.72
N SER A 37 3.31 8.49 -8.92
CA SER A 37 2.71 8.43 -10.26
C SER A 37 2.70 9.77 -11.02
N PHE A 38 2.85 10.89 -10.30
CA PHE A 38 3.03 12.21 -10.93
C PHE A 38 4.41 12.38 -11.57
N PHE A 39 5.37 11.56 -11.21
CA PHE A 39 6.77 11.67 -11.66
C PHE A 39 7.19 10.55 -12.60
N GLY A 40 6.43 9.47 -12.68
CA GLY A 40 6.72 8.37 -13.59
C GLY A 40 5.94 7.09 -13.30
N PRO A 41 6.16 6.05 -14.11
CA PRO A 41 5.49 4.76 -13.93
C PRO A 41 5.82 4.09 -12.59
N VAL A 42 4.81 3.62 -11.90
CA VAL A 42 4.94 2.92 -10.61
C VAL A 42 4.37 1.50 -10.73
N ARG A 43 5.07 0.54 -10.15
CA ARG A 43 4.68 -0.87 -10.00
C ARG A 43 4.34 -1.11 -8.54
N LEU A 44 3.08 -1.47 -8.24
CA LEU A 44 2.64 -1.68 -6.85
C LEU A 44 2.57 -3.17 -6.53
N VAL A 45 3.19 -3.56 -5.42
CA VAL A 45 3.05 -4.90 -4.82
C VAL A 45 2.41 -4.74 -3.45
N ALA A 46 1.23 -5.30 -3.31
CA ALA A 46 0.42 -5.24 -2.09
C ALA A 46 -0.60 -6.38 -2.06
N VAL A 47 -1.29 -6.54 -0.95
CA VAL A 47 -2.42 -7.47 -0.80
C VAL A 47 -3.67 -6.73 -0.31
N VAL A 48 -4.81 -7.10 -0.89
CA VAL A 48 -6.15 -6.66 -0.45
C VAL A 48 -7.06 -7.87 -0.30
N GLY A 49 -8.14 -7.71 0.45
CA GLY A 49 -9.16 -8.74 0.60
C GLY A 49 -10.18 -8.77 -0.54
N GLU A 50 -11.11 -9.72 -0.47
CA GLU A 50 -12.23 -9.83 -1.41
C GLU A 50 -13.18 -8.63 -1.33
N ASP A 51 -13.22 -7.98 -0.17
CA ASP A 51 -14.06 -6.82 0.13
C ASP A 51 -13.48 -5.48 -0.34
N PHE A 52 -12.30 -5.49 -0.97
CA PHE A 52 -11.68 -4.25 -1.45
C PHE A 52 -12.48 -3.66 -2.61
N PRO A 53 -12.96 -2.39 -2.48
CA PRO A 53 -13.82 -1.77 -3.49
C PRO A 53 -13.13 -1.64 -4.85
N GLU A 54 -13.84 -1.99 -5.92
CA GLU A 54 -13.31 -1.89 -7.29
C GLU A 54 -13.03 -0.43 -7.70
N GLU A 55 -13.78 0.53 -7.16
CA GLU A 55 -13.52 1.95 -7.38
C GLU A 55 -12.12 2.39 -6.98
N HIS A 56 -11.55 1.77 -5.92
CA HIS A 56 -10.18 2.05 -5.49
C HIS A 56 -9.15 1.42 -6.44
N VAL A 57 -9.43 0.25 -6.98
CA VAL A 57 -8.60 -0.39 -8.02
C VAL A 57 -8.58 0.49 -9.28
N GLU A 58 -9.75 0.96 -9.70
CA GLU A 58 -9.90 1.85 -10.86
C GLU A 58 -9.19 3.18 -10.64
N PHE A 59 -9.28 3.76 -9.44
CA PHE A 59 -8.54 4.96 -9.08
C PHE A 59 -7.03 4.76 -9.24
N LEU A 60 -6.46 3.72 -8.65
CA LEU A 60 -5.03 3.42 -8.76
C LEU A 60 -4.61 3.18 -10.22
N ARG A 61 -5.43 2.46 -10.99
CA ARG A 61 -5.19 2.21 -12.41
C ARG A 61 -5.24 3.50 -13.24
N SER A 62 -6.19 4.39 -12.95
CA SER A 62 -6.32 5.69 -13.63
C SER A 62 -5.12 6.60 -13.41
N ARG A 63 -4.36 6.38 -12.32
CA ARG A 63 -3.09 7.07 -12.04
C ARG A 63 -1.90 6.48 -12.80
N GLY A 64 -2.12 5.48 -13.67
CA GLY A 64 -1.04 4.81 -14.39
C GLY A 64 -0.19 3.87 -13.52
N ILE A 65 -0.69 3.47 -12.35
CA ILE A 65 -0.01 2.51 -11.49
C ILE A 65 -0.24 1.11 -12.03
N ASP A 66 0.85 0.37 -12.25
CA ASP A 66 0.80 -1.04 -12.65
C ASP A 66 0.44 -1.90 -11.43
N LEU A 67 -0.69 -2.59 -11.52
CA LEU A 67 -1.29 -3.38 -10.44
C LEU A 67 -1.12 -4.90 -10.63
N ALA A 68 -0.23 -5.35 -11.52
CA ALA A 68 0.03 -6.78 -11.70
C ALA A 68 0.58 -7.45 -10.41
N GLY A 69 1.14 -6.65 -9.50
CA GLY A 69 1.59 -7.07 -8.17
C GLY A 69 0.55 -6.91 -7.05
N LEU A 70 -0.66 -6.42 -7.34
CA LEU A 70 -1.74 -6.31 -6.37
C LEU A 70 -2.50 -7.64 -6.29
N THR A 71 -2.32 -8.36 -5.19
CA THR A 71 -2.96 -9.65 -4.95
C THR A 71 -4.27 -9.46 -4.20
N ARG A 72 -5.32 -10.14 -4.64
CA ARG A 72 -6.60 -10.24 -3.92
C ARG A 72 -6.65 -11.60 -3.20
N ALA A 73 -6.67 -11.58 -1.87
CA ALA A 73 -6.69 -12.79 -1.04
C ALA A 73 -8.08 -13.00 -0.41
N ALA A 74 -8.39 -14.26 -0.08
CA ALA A 74 -9.62 -14.59 0.64
C ALA A 74 -9.60 -13.96 2.04
N GLY A 75 -10.65 -13.20 2.37
CA GLY A 75 -10.78 -12.48 3.63
C GLY A 75 -10.92 -10.97 3.45
N ARG A 76 -10.79 -10.25 4.56
CA ARG A 76 -10.98 -8.80 4.61
C ARG A 76 -9.69 -8.06 4.35
N THR A 77 -9.80 -6.88 3.74
CA THR A 77 -8.70 -5.93 3.57
C THR A 77 -8.22 -5.39 4.91
N PHE A 78 -6.94 -5.07 5.02
CA PHE A 78 -6.34 -4.38 6.15
C PHE A 78 -7.11 -3.11 6.48
N ARG A 79 -7.42 -2.92 7.77
CA ARG A 79 -8.13 -1.73 8.28
C ARG A 79 -7.34 -1.09 9.40
N TRP A 80 -7.28 0.21 9.35
CA TRP A 80 -6.76 1.03 10.43
C TRP A 80 -7.78 2.10 10.81
N LYS A 81 -7.95 2.35 12.11
CA LYS A 81 -8.77 3.43 12.62
C LYS A 81 -7.93 4.33 13.52
N GLY A 82 -7.93 5.62 13.22
CA GLY A 82 -7.18 6.61 13.97
C GLY A 82 -7.95 7.88 14.23
N ARG A 83 -7.52 8.59 15.28
CA ARG A 83 -8.00 9.91 15.64
C ARG A 83 -6.87 10.90 15.54
N TYR A 84 -7.16 12.04 14.95
CA TYR A 84 -6.24 13.18 14.87
C TYR A 84 -6.74 14.31 15.79
N GLU A 85 -5.81 14.96 16.47
CA GLU A 85 -6.06 16.17 17.24
C GLU A 85 -6.23 17.39 16.32
N PHE A 86 -6.51 18.56 16.91
CA PHE A 86 -6.84 19.76 16.15
C PHE A 86 -5.74 20.21 15.18
N ASP A 87 -4.48 19.99 15.52
CA ASP A 87 -3.32 20.34 14.67
C ASP A 87 -3.06 19.33 13.55
N LEU A 88 -3.75 18.18 13.53
CA LEU A 88 -3.64 17.10 12.56
C LEU A 88 -2.22 16.48 12.42
N ASN A 89 -1.32 16.76 13.35
CA ASN A 89 0.05 16.28 13.29
C ASN A 89 0.23 14.89 13.91
N GLN A 90 -0.57 14.58 14.90
CA GLN A 90 -0.44 13.34 15.67
C GLN A 90 -1.66 12.45 15.48
N ALA A 91 -1.42 11.24 15.03
CA ALA A 91 -2.44 10.21 14.95
C ALA A 91 -2.42 9.33 16.20
N HIS A 92 -3.57 9.13 16.81
CA HIS A 92 -3.79 8.17 17.88
C HIS A 92 -4.51 6.96 17.30
N THR A 93 -3.84 5.80 17.27
CA THR A 93 -4.46 4.57 16.81
C THR A 93 -5.57 4.14 17.76
N ILE A 94 -6.77 3.93 17.21
CA ILE A 94 -7.93 3.40 17.94
C ILE A 94 -8.03 1.89 17.72
N ASP A 95 -7.88 1.44 16.47
CA ASP A 95 -8.01 0.03 16.10
C ASP A 95 -7.11 -0.31 14.91
N THR A 96 -6.62 -1.55 14.88
CA THR A 96 -5.82 -2.08 13.76
C THR A 96 -6.24 -3.52 13.51
N GLN A 97 -6.79 -3.78 12.32
CA GLN A 97 -7.19 -5.10 11.86
C GLN A 97 -6.34 -5.49 10.67
N LEU A 98 -5.30 -6.28 10.89
CA LEU A 98 -4.37 -6.67 9.82
C LEU A 98 -5.05 -7.50 8.73
N ASN A 99 -5.97 -8.41 9.10
CA ASN A 99 -6.72 -9.24 8.16
C ASN A 99 -5.77 -9.94 7.17
N VAL A 100 -6.03 -9.88 5.86
CA VAL A 100 -5.15 -10.53 4.85
C VAL A 100 -3.71 -10.00 4.85
N PHE A 101 -3.48 -8.80 5.39
CA PHE A 101 -2.13 -8.23 5.49
C PHE A 101 -1.23 -8.96 6.51
N ALA A 102 -1.83 -9.63 7.50
CA ALA A 102 -1.07 -10.43 8.48
C ALA A 102 -0.26 -11.56 7.82
N ASP A 103 -0.80 -12.13 6.75
CA ASP A 103 -0.19 -13.24 6.02
C ASP A 103 0.47 -12.78 4.70
N PHE A 104 0.66 -11.47 4.55
CA PHE A 104 1.23 -10.91 3.33
C PHE A 104 2.63 -11.49 3.05
N ARG A 105 2.82 -11.97 1.83
CA ARG A 105 4.09 -12.45 1.32
C ARG A 105 4.35 -11.74 0.00
N PRO A 106 5.25 -10.75 -0.02
CA PRO A 106 5.53 -9.97 -1.22
C PRO A 106 6.33 -10.78 -2.24
N ASP A 107 5.64 -11.53 -3.08
CA ASP A 107 6.24 -12.22 -4.22
C ASP A 107 6.14 -11.31 -5.45
N LEU A 108 7.30 -10.93 -5.98
CA LEU A 108 7.36 -9.98 -7.09
C LEU A 108 7.02 -10.67 -8.42
N PRO A 109 6.10 -10.10 -9.21
CA PRO A 109 5.99 -10.48 -10.62
C PRO A 109 7.35 -10.43 -11.30
N GLU A 110 7.62 -11.36 -12.22
CA GLU A 110 8.93 -11.46 -12.88
C GLU A 110 9.36 -10.13 -13.52
N ALA A 111 8.42 -9.44 -14.16
CA ALA A 111 8.67 -8.14 -14.80
C ALA A 111 9.02 -7.02 -13.77
N TYR A 112 8.77 -7.22 -12.46
CA TYR A 112 9.07 -6.22 -11.44
C TYR A 112 10.47 -6.38 -10.85
N ARG A 113 11.09 -7.55 -11.02
CA ARG A 113 12.41 -7.88 -10.47
C ARG A 113 13.55 -7.04 -11.04
N ASP A 114 13.34 -6.43 -12.20
CA ASP A 114 14.29 -5.52 -12.85
C ASP A 114 14.07 -4.04 -12.46
N SER A 115 13.28 -3.77 -11.44
CA SER A 115 13.04 -2.41 -10.96
C SER A 115 14.33 -1.79 -10.42
N THR A 116 14.63 -0.57 -10.86
CA THR A 116 15.87 0.13 -10.50
C THR A 116 15.76 0.93 -9.21
N HIS A 117 14.54 1.28 -8.80
CA HIS A 117 14.25 2.02 -7.58
C HIS A 117 13.18 1.26 -6.81
N VAL A 118 13.41 1.08 -5.52
CA VAL A 118 12.52 0.30 -4.65
C VAL A 118 12.14 1.12 -3.44
N PHE A 119 10.85 1.34 -3.28
CA PHE A 119 10.27 1.87 -2.05
C PHE A 119 9.72 0.72 -1.21
N LEU A 120 10.17 0.62 0.03
CA LEU A 120 9.70 -0.32 1.03
C LEU A 120 8.91 0.45 2.09
N GLY A 121 7.61 0.29 2.07
CA GLY A 121 6.71 0.93 3.01
C GLY A 121 6.82 0.34 4.42
N ASN A 122 5.88 0.69 5.29
CA ASN A 122 5.83 0.24 6.68
C ASN A 122 5.31 -1.21 6.79
N ILE A 123 6.10 -2.15 6.30
CA ILE A 123 5.92 -3.59 6.43
C ILE A 123 7.00 -4.16 7.34
N ASP A 124 6.80 -5.39 7.80
CA ASP A 124 7.79 -6.09 8.60
C ASP A 124 9.19 -6.07 7.93
N PRO A 125 10.27 -5.77 8.66
CA PRO A 125 11.64 -5.73 8.10
C PRO A 125 12.09 -7.03 7.42
N ASP A 126 11.61 -8.19 7.86
CA ASP A 126 11.91 -9.46 7.20
C ASP A 126 11.24 -9.55 5.82
N LEU A 127 10.03 -8.99 5.69
CA LEU A 127 9.36 -8.87 4.40
C LEU A 127 10.07 -7.86 3.48
N GLN A 128 10.58 -6.75 4.02
CA GLN A 128 11.38 -5.78 3.26
C GLN A 128 12.64 -6.47 2.70
N ARG A 129 13.36 -7.23 3.53
CA ARG A 129 14.52 -8.00 3.08
C ARG A 129 14.16 -9.00 2.00
N ARG A 130 13.06 -9.75 2.17
CA ARG A 130 12.56 -10.70 1.16
C ARG A 130 12.29 -10.03 -0.19
N VAL A 131 11.81 -8.78 -0.20
CA VAL A 131 11.65 -8.02 -1.45
C VAL A 131 13.00 -7.73 -2.10
N LEU A 132 13.97 -7.25 -1.30
CA LEU A 132 15.30 -6.93 -1.81
C LEU A 132 16.02 -8.16 -2.39
N ASP A 133 15.83 -9.33 -1.78
CA ASP A 133 16.42 -10.59 -2.28
C ASP A 133 15.85 -11.00 -3.67
N GLN A 134 14.70 -10.47 -4.06
CA GLN A 134 14.07 -10.75 -5.35
C GLN A 134 14.42 -9.73 -6.44
N VAL A 135 14.86 -8.54 -6.08
CA VAL A 135 15.22 -7.48 -7.03
C VAL A 135 16.65 -7.69 -7.52
N ARG A 136 16.86 -7.69 -8.85
CA ARG A 136 18.15 -8.08 -9.44
C ARG A 136 19.25 -7.04 -9.31
N SER A 137 18.94 -5.78 -9.52
CA SER A 137 19.94 -4.70 -9.53
C SER A 137 19.35 -3.36 -9.11
N PRO A 138 18.88 -3.24 -7.87
CA PRO A 138 18.35 -1.97 -7.38
C PRO A 138 19.48 -0.94 -7.28
N ARG A 139 19.18 0.29 -7.64
CA ARG A 139 20.11 1.43 -7.47
C ARG A 139 19.81 2.21 -6.19
N PHE A 140 18.55 2.24 -5.80
CA PHE A 140 18.02 2.89 -4.61
C PHE A 140 16.82 2.13 -4.09
#